data_0643f64c3b3257ab826e7c4e7a04d119
#
_entry.id   0643f64c3b3257ab826e7c4e7a04d119
#
_cell.length_a   1.000
_cell.length_b   1.000
_cell.length_c   1.000
_cell.angle_alpha   90.00
_cell.angle_beta   90.00
_cell.angle_gamma   90.00
#
_symmetry.space_group_name_H-M   'P 1'
#
loop_
_entity.id
_entity.type
_entity.pdbx_description
1 polymer ?
#
loop_
_entity_poly.entity_id
_entity_poly.type
_entity_poly.pdbx_seq_one_letter_code
_entity_poly.pdbx_strand_id
1 'polypeptide(L)'
;MPALSHNVVDPALAAAEFDASPRSTAPYGADVLIEALPDLVLLLGRDGILLAHGGGRTTPALKPRADALGKALDVTWPARIATLLKQLTRKAIAQRETMVARFVSCGVEYTAQFSPQGPERVLCVIRLVASIAAKDLPDTDAGPPPQLDRRGFLHRFKESLSWATLRETPVALAMVHVDGIADIAQALASEVSEQVMSAAIRRLPPPREDPASTAGGPRWYLGQLSEGLLAVVIESADREPIETCVGSICTSLSEPIRAGDAQFHLTPYAGVSILGQDASTPQLLLEQARTAAIEARRSGGTPGIRFYTDTMKLRALARIDLTRELRNAIANGDIRLRYVGRHALDTGRLVACVGYLRWTHPLRGEIRPAEFLRVAAATGLATTLSRAVFAQLRSDFAVLAERCAPEVCVSFGALRHHVLDEVFLGDVARLVTEGGVPAHRLELRIAEKVFVTRDTAQSEALKRLGVRLVVDEVGRGIGSLDALARAPISGLQLDRAWVTAVCADAVAGRVCRAGIEMAAALGLVPIATGVDNAETRDALLSFGCAYGSGDLYRDDELDISREFDATVM
;
A
#
# COMPACT_ATOMS: atom_id res chain seq x y z
N MET A 1 12.87 19.14 -27.56
CA MET A 1 13.28 19.28 -26.16
C MET A 1 14.79 19.08 -26.09
N PRO A 2 15.61 20.07 -25.79
CA PRO A 2 17.06 19.89 -25.72
C PRO A 2 17.45 19.42 -24.32
N ALA A 3 18.32 18.41 -24.31
CA ALA A 3 18.96 17.85 -23.14
C ALA A 3 19.86 18.89 -22.47
N LEU A 4 19.68 19.07 -21.16
CA LEU A 4 20.61 19.82 -20.32
C LEU A 4 21.94 19.05 -20.23
N SER A 5 22.93 19.48 -20.99
CA SER A 5 24.30 19.02 -20.87
C SER A 5 24.86 19.46 -19.53
N HIS A 6 25.23 18.50 -18.69
CA HIS A 6 26.05 18.75 -17.51
C HIS A 6 27.43 19.24 -17.95
N ASN A 7 27.72 20.52 -17.79
CA ASN A 7 29.08 21.03 -17.86
C ASN A 7 29.85 20.51 -16.64
N VAL A 8 30.46 19.35 -16.80
CA VAL A 8 31.54 18.90 -15.93
C VAL A 8 32.76 19.73 -16.32
N VAL A 9 33.13 20.68 -15.47
CA VAL A 9 34.43 21.37 -15.63
C VAL A 9 35.50 20.30 -15.42
N ASP A 10 36.30 20.07 -16.46
CA ASP A 10 37.41 19.12 -16.43
C ASP A 10 38.37 19.52 -15.30
N PRO A 11 38.63 18.68 -14.31
CA PRO A 11 39.55 18.97 -13.23
C PRO A 11 41.00 19.23 -13.70
N ALA A 12 41.34 18.83 -14.93
CA ALA A 12 42.63 19.06 -15.52
C ALA A 12 42.88 20.54 -15.93
N LEU A 13 41.79 21.30 -16.20
CA LEU A 13 41.89 22.72 -16.52
C LEU A 13 42.08 23.61 -15.27
N ALA A 14 41.72 23.15 -14.08
CA ALA A 14 41.91 23.86 -12.82
C ALA A 14 43.30 23.61 -12.19
N ALA A 15 44.05 22.62 -12.68
CA ALA A 15 45.37 22.25 -12.16
C ALA A 15 46.56 22.90 -12.86
N ALA A 16 46.33 23.57 -13.99
CA ALA A 16 47.37 24.28 -14.67
C ALA A 16 47.51 25.70 -14.04
N GLU A 17 48.65 25.93 -13.39
CA GLU A 17 49.15 27.25 -12.95
C GLU A 17 48.65 27.82 -11.62
N PHE A 18 48.85 27.09 -10.50
CA PHE A 18 49.07 27.76 -9.21
C PHE A 18 50.55 27.70 -8.84
N ASP A 19 51.36 28.44 -9.54
CA ASP A 19 52.73 28.74 -9.13
C ASP A 19 52.76 30.02 -8.30
N ALA A 20 53.26 29.92 -7.07
CA ALA A 20 53.28 30.99 -6.10
C ALA A 20 54.47 31.92 -6.36
N SER A 21 54.33 32.78 -7.39
CA SER A 21 55.19 33.96 -7.49
C SER A 21 54.38 35.22 -7.87
N PRO A 22 54.72 36.39 -7.34
CA PRO A 22 53.87 37.57 -7.40
C PRO A 22 53.95 38.27 -8.76
N ARG A 23 52.73 38.48 -9.32
CA ARG A 23 52.41 39.45 -10.37
C ARG A 23 52.93 39.16 -11.79
N SER A 24 52.04 38.59 -12.58
CA SER A 24 52.03 38.67 -14.03
C SER A 24 50.72 39.32 -14.51
N THR A 25 50.87 40.39 -15.27
CA THR A 25 49.81 41.19 -15.90
C THR A 25 49.36 40.53 -17.18
N ALA A 26 48.28 39.71 -17.08
CA ALA A 26 47.49 39.24 -18.22
C ALA A 26 46.05 39.74 -18.10
N PRO A 27 45.34 40.13 -19.19
CA PRO A 27 44.12 40.93 -19.12
C PRO A 27 42.83 40.17 -18.71
N TYR A 28 42.90 38.98 -18.24
CA TYR A 28 41.87 38.26 -17.45
C TYR A 28 42.59 37.15 -16.69
N GLY A 29 43.09 37.46 -15.49
CA GLY A 29 43.81 36.49 -14.68
C GLY A 29 42.91 35.34 -14.22
N ALA A 30 43.51 34.17 -14.00
CA ALA A 30 42.82 32.97 -13.46
C ALA A 30 42.02 33.28 -12.19
N ASP A 31 42.45 34.25 -11.40
CA ASP A 31 41.79 34.76 -10.20
C ASP A 31 40.38 35.29 -10.47
N VAL A 32 40.15 35.99 -11.60
CA VAL A 32 38.84 36.54 -11.96
C VAL A 32 37.87 35.43 -12.38
N LEU A 33 38.36 34.39 -13.04
CA LEU A 33 37.57 33.23 -13.42
C LEU A 33 37.20 32.39 -12.21
N ILE A 34 38.14 32.20 -11.28
CA ILE A 34 37.87 31.45 -10.05
C ILE A 34 36.88 32.19 -9.14
N GLU A 35 37.01 33.51 -9.00
CA GLU A 35 36.09 34.36 -8.24
C GLU A 35 34.67 34.38 -8.84
N ALA A 36 34.52 34.12 -10.14
CA ALA A 36 33.23 34.04 -10.83
C ALA A 36 32.50 32.71 -10.63
N LEU A 37 33.19 31.69 -10.11
CA LEU A 37 32.58 30.36 -9.91
C LEU A 37 31.45 30.43 -8.89
N PRO A 38 30.33 29.70 -9.15
CA PRO A 38 29.24 29.57 -8.19
C PRO A 38 29.69 28.79 -6.95
N ASP A 39 30.49 27.76 -7.14
CA ASP A 39 30.98 26.85 -6.09
C ASP A 39 32.16 27.45 -5.35
N LEU A 40 32.29 27.14 -4.05
CA LEU A 40 33.46 27.56 -3.26
C LEU A 40 34.60 26.56 -3.48
N VAL A 41 35.73 27.05 -3.93
CA VAL A 41 36.95 26.28 -4.18
C VAL A 41 37.98 26.60 -3.12
N LEU A 42 38.52 25.57 -2.46
CA LEU A 42 39.52 25.66 -1.43
C LEU A 42 40.73 24.80 -1.81
N LEU A 43 41.94 25.34 -1.64
CA LEU A 43 43.17 24.53 -1.65
C LEU A 43 43.62 24.32 -0.22
N LEU A 44 43.70 23.07 0.20
CA LEU A 44 44.01 22.67 1.58
C LEU A 44 45.33 21.93 1.64
N GLY A 45 46.15 22.25 2.64
CA GLY A 45 47.35 21.50 3.00
C GLY A 45 47.00 20.23 3.79
N ARG A 46 47.90 19.25 3.83
CA ARG A 46 47.76 17.98 4.57
C ARG A 46 47.47 18.18 6.05
N ASP A 47 47.97 19.23 6.65
CA ASP A 47 47.78 19.65 8.04
C ASP A 47 46.44 20.36 8.31
N GLY A 48 45.66 20.63 7.23
CA GLY A 48 44.41 21.38 7.30
C GLY A 48 44.58 22.89 7.34
N ILE A 49 45.67 23.39 6.76
CA ILE A 49 45.88 24.83 6.53
C ILE A 49 45.23 25.25 5.21
N LEU A 50 44.53 26.38 5.19
CA LEU A 50 43.94 26.96 3.99
C LEU A 50 45.03 27.68 3.18
N LEU A 51 45.37 27.12 2.01
CA LEU A 51 46.43 27.64 1.16
C LEU A 51 45.91 28.66 0.13
N ALA A 52 44.71 28.44 -0.41
CA ALA A 52 44.03 29.35 -1.31
C ALA A 52 42.52 29.13 -1.28
N HIS A 53 41.72 30.11 -1.68
CA HIS A 53 40.29 29.96 -1.89
C HIS A 53 39.79 30.91 -2.97
N GLY A 54 38.65 30.61 -3.60
CA GLY A 54 37.98 31.44 -4.56
C GLY A 54 36.56 30.96 -4.86
N GLY A 55 35.79 31.74 -5.61
CA GLY A 55 34.40 31.44 -5.92
C GLY A 55 33.45 31.64 -4.73
N GLY A 56 32.40 30.78 -4.67
CA GLY A 56 31.48 30.77 -3.55
C GLY A 56 30.33 31.77 -3.65
N ARG A 57 29.89 32.12 -4.86
CA ARG A 57 28.71 33.00 -5.04
C ARG A 57 27.43 32.36 -4.49
N THR A 58 27.28 31.05 -4.62
CA THR A 58 26.14 30.29 -4.09
C THR A 58 26.34 29.83 -2.65
N THR A 59 27.53 30.03 -2.09
CA THR A 59 27.92 29.56 -0.75
C THR A 59 28.49 30.69 0.14
N PRO A 60 27.86 31.88 0.22
CA PRO A 60 28.43 33.04 0.91
C PRO A 60 28.64 32.79 2.40
N ALA A 61 27.82 31.96 3.05
CA ALA A 61 27.94 31.61 4.47
C ALA A 61 29.20 30.81 4.82
N LEU A 62 29.79 30.12 3.82
CA LEU A 62 31.00 29.31 3.99
C LEU A 62 32.26 30.00 3.43
N LYS A 63 32.13 31.14 2.77
CA LYS A 63 33.28 31.83 2.18
C LYS A 63 34.25 32.30 3.29
N PRO A 64 35.53 31.86 3.24
CA PRO A 64 36.54 32.31 4.21
C PRO A 64 36.72 33.82 4.17
N ARG A 65 37.09 34.41 5.31
CA ARG A 65 37.50 35.80 5.37
C ARG A 65 38.87 35.95 4.69
N ALA A 66 39.16 37.14 4.19
CA ALA A 66 40.42 37.42 3.50
C ALA A 66 41.69 37.15 4.36
N ASP A 67 41.54 37.24 5.67
CA ASP A 67 42.63 36.98 6.63
C ASP A 67 42.77 35.49 7.03
N ALA A 68 41.99 34.60 6.44
CA ALA A 68 41.98 33.16 6.74
C ALA A 68 43.10 32.38 6.02
N LEU A 69 43.70 32.95 5.00
CA LEU A 69 44.82 32.32 4.28
C LEU A 69 46.00 32.06 5.20
N GLY A 70 46.57 30.86 5.11
CA GLY A 70 47.68 30.42 5.96
C GLY A 70 47.25 29.99 7.36
N LYS A 71 45.95 30.06 7.72
CA LYS A 71 45.45 29.66 9.01
C LYS A 71 44.81 28.25 8.96
N ALA A 72 44.75 27.59 10.11
CA ALA A 72 44.09 26.29 10.26
C ALA A 72 42.58 26.45 10.09
N LEU A 73 41.92 25.42 9.55
CA LEU A 73 40.49 25.39 9.31
C LEU A 73 39.64 25.65 10.57
N ASP A 74 40.12 25.30 11.77
CA ASP A 74 39.41 25.54 13.04
C ASP A 74 39.25 27.04 13.38
N VAL A 75 40.04 27.91 12.77
CA VAL A 75 39.93 29.36 12.96
C VAL A 75 38.89 29.96 12.00
N THR A 76 38.62 29.26 10.93
CA THR A 76 37.78 29.76 9.82
C THR A 76 36.36 29.27 9.88
N TRP A 77 36.16 28.01 10.32
CA TRP A 77 34.86 27.37 10.36
C TRP A 77 34.51 26.76 11.74
N PRO A 78 33.22 26.53 12.05
CA PRO A 78 32.83 25.84 13.24
C PRO A 78 33.55 24.51 13.39
N ALA A 79 33.88 24.12 14.62
CA ALA A 79 34.71 22.95 14.94
C ALA A 79 34.27 21.65 14.25
N ARG A 80 32.98 21.40 14.11
CA ARG A 80 32.43 20.23 13.40
C ARG A 80 32.82 20.21 11.93
N ILE A 81 32.69 21.34 11.23
CA ILE A 81 33.02 21.47 9.80
C ILE A 81 34.53 21.38 9.60
N ALA A 82 35.28 22.12 10.39
CA ALA A 82 36.75 22.10 10.34
C ALA A 82 37.31 20.68 10.56
N THR A 83 36.78 19.94 11.52
CA THR A 83 37.18 18.53 11.78
C THR A 83 36.87 17.64 10.59
N LEU A 84 35.67 17.74 10.00
CA LEU A 84 35.28 17.00 8.82
C LEU A 84 36.20 17.25 7.63
N LEU A 85 36.45 18.55 7.31
CA LEU A 85 37.32 18.94 6.21
C LEU A 85 38.74 18.42 6.42
N LYS A 86 39.31 18.52 7.63
CA LYS A 86 40.63 17.99 7.97
C LYS A 86 40.72 16.47 7.81
N GLN A 87 39.73 15.74 8.31
CA GLN A 87 39.72 14.29 8.21
C GLN A 87 39.66 13.80 6.75
N LEU A 88 38.81 14.43 5.94
CA LEU A 88 38.67 14.08 4.53
C LEU A 88 39.88 14.52 3.69
N THR A 89 40.50 15.63 4.00
CA THR A 89 41.76 16.06 3.39
C THR A 89 42.87 15.02 3.62
N ARG A 90 43.07 14.59 4.87
CA ARG A 90 44.05 13.55 5.21
C ARG A 90 43.74 12.22 4.53
N LYS A 91 42.47 11.81 4.50
CA LYS A 91 42.02 10.58 3.89
C LYS A 91 42.20 10.57 2.37
N ALA A 92 41.84 11.68 1.69
CA ALA A 92 42.04 11.84 0.25
C ALA A 92 43.51 11.73 -0.14
N ILE A 93 44.41 12.36 0.62
CA ILE A 93 45.87 12.28 0.40
C ILE A 93 46.35 10.84 0.63
N ALA A 94 45.95 10.20 1.73
CA ALA A 94 46.41 8.86 2.09
C ALA A 94 45.96 7.79 1.08
N GLN A 95 44.76 7.88 0.58
CA GLN A 95 44.20 6.94 -0.37
C GLN A 95 44.46 7.28 -1.84
N ARG A 96 44.92 8.50 -2.11
CA ARG A 96 45.11 9.07 -3.46
C ARG A 96 43.84 9.01 -4.33
N GLU A 97 42.68 9.10 -3.68
CA GLU A 97 41.38 9.04 -4.33
C GLU A 97 40.55 10.28 -4.02
N THR A 98 39.65 10.60 -4.94
CA THR A 98 38.70 11.69 -4.75
C THR A 98 37.65 11.25 -3.72
N MET A 99 37.49 12.04 -2.67
CA MET A 99 36.50 11.85 -1.62
C MET A 99 35.36 12.83 -1.77
N VAL A 100 34.14 12.38 -1.47
CA VAL A 100 32.94 13.22 -1.48
C VAL A 100 32.24 13.11 -0.13
N ALA A 101 31.87 14.26 0.43
CA ALA A 101 31.09 14.31 1.66
C ALA A 101 29.94 15.31 1.54
N ARG A 102 28.87 15.09 2.27
CA ARG A 102 27.78 16.04 2.46
C ARG A 102 27.78 16.51 3.90
N PHE A 103 27.46 17.77 4.12
CA PHE A 103 27.30 18.35 5.45
C PHE A 103 26.29 19.50 5.42
N VAL A 104 25.73 19.79 6.59
CA VAL A 104 24.78 20.89 6.77
C VAL A 104 25.46 22.01 7.57
N SER A 105 25.33 23.24 7.12
CA SER A 105 25.76 24.44 7.84
C SER A 105 24.70 25.52 7.70
N CYS A 106 24.29 26.12 8.81
CA CYS A 106 23.29 27.21 8.84
C CYS A 106 21.98 26.84 8.11
N GLY A 107 21.48 25.60 8.25
CA GLY A 107 20.24 25.15 7.58
C GLY A 107 20.36 24.92 6.07
N VAL A 108 21.57 24.89 5.54
CA VAL A 108 21.85 24.69 4.11
C VAL A 108 22.69 23.44 3.93
N GLU A 109 22.32 22.58 2.98
CA GLU A 109 23.06 21.36 2.65
C GLU A 109 24.12 21.65 1.57
N TYR A 110 25.33 21.18 1.83
CA TYR A 110 26.48 21.30 0.97
C TYR A 110 27.09 19.96 0.63
N THR A 111 27.61 19.82 -0.59
CA THR A 111 28.48 18.70 -0.98
C THR A 111 29.90 19.23 -1.12
N ALA A 112 30.86 18.59 -0.49
CA ALA A 112 32.29 18.87 -0.64
C ALA A 112 32.98 17.70 -1.33
N GLN A 113 33.71 17.98 -2.41
CA GLN A 113 34.53 17.05 -3.16
C GLN A 113 35.99 17.35 -2.91
N PHE A 114 36.77 16.35 -2.48
CA PHE A 114 38.18 16.45 -2.16
C PHE A 114 38.99 15.70 -3.19
N SER A 115 39.74 16.41 -4.05
CA SER A 115 40.56 15.81 -5.09
C SER A 115 42.04 16.04 -4.75
N PRO A 116 42.83 14.98 -4.50
CA PRO A 116 44.25 15.13 -4.14
C PRO A 116 45.05 15.75 -5.28
N GLN A 117 45.86 16.76 -4.93
CA GLN A 117 46.78 17.48 -5.82
C GLN A 117 48.22 17.23 -5.37
N GLY A 118 48.66 15.96 -5.53
CA GLY A 118 49.96 15.51 -5.03
C GLY A 118 49.94 15.03 -3.57
N PRO A 119 51.14 14.86 -2.94
CA PRO A 119 51.23 14.21 -1.62
C PRO A 119 50.85 15.14 -0.45
N GLU A 120 50.80 16.44 -0.65
CA GLU A 120 50.64 17.40 0.45
C GLU A 120 49.44 18.34 0.29
N ARG A 121 48.69 18.27 -0.81
CA ARG A 121 47.63 19.26 -1.14
C ARG A 121 46.36 18.56 -1.61
N VAL A 122 45.20 19.16 -1.32
CA VAL A 122 43.89 18.72 -1.78
C VAL A 122 43.11 19.92 -2.27
N LEU A 123 42.51 19.78 -3.46
CA LEU A 123 41.51 20.70 -3.96
C LEU A 123 40.14 20.27 -3.42
N CYS A 124 39.49 21.14 -2.65
CA CYS A 124 38.15 20.92 -2.12
C CYS A 124 37.16 21.85 -2.82
N VAL A 125 36.19 21.32 -3.48
CA VAL A 125 35.09 22.06 -4.12
C VAL A 125 33.82 21.86 -3.32
N ILE A 126 33.27 22.97 -2.79
CA ILE A 126 32.05 22.95 -1.98
C ILE A 126 30.90 23.55 -2.80
N ARG A 127 29.89 22.76 -3.01
CA ARG A 127 28.70 23.11 -3.80
C ARG A 127 27.46 23.13 -2.91
N LEU A 128 26.59 24.11 -3.13
CA LEU A 128 25.26 24.16 -2.57
C LEU A 128 24.40 23.06 -3.21
N VAL A 129 23.75 22.22 -2.39
CA VAL A 129 22.83 21.18 -2.88
C VAL A 129 21.39 21.67 -2.84
N ALA A 130 20.97 22.26 -1.73
CA ALA A 130 19.63 22.84 -1.57
C ALA A 130 19.64 23.94 -0.52
N SER A 131 18.94 25.04 -0.80
CA SER A 131 18.59 26.03 0.21
C SER A 131 17.21 25.68 0.73
N ILE A 132 17.10 25.29 1.99
CA ILE A 132 15.80 25.18 2.67
C ILE A 132 15.36 26.62 2.91
N ALA A 133 14.45 27.11 2.09
CA ALA A 133 13.86 28.44 2.25
C ALA A 133 13.06 28.45 3.57
N ALA A 134 13.63 29.09 4.58
CA ALA A 134 12.92 29.43 5.82
C ALA A 134 11.99 30.62 5.52
N LYS A 135 10.78 30.33 5.01
CA LYS A 135 9.62 31.22 5.06
C LYS A 135 8.40 30.37 5.33
N ASP A 136 7.72 30.72 6.43
CA ASP A 136 6.48 30.18 6.95
C ASP A 136 6.58 28.91 7.82
N LEU A 137 7.29 29.07 8.96
CA LEU A 137 7.14 28.16 10.10
C LEU A 137 6.63 28.96 11.30
N PRO A 138 5.55 28.53 11.97
CA PRO A 138 5.29 28.99 13.32
C PRO A 138 6.35 28.40 14.25
N ASP A 139 6.88 29.25 15.14
CA ASP A 139 7.84 28.90 16.17
C ASP A 139 7.34 27.75 17.05
N THR A 140 7.89 26.57 16.85
CA THR A 140 7.97 25.52 17.87
C THR A 140 9.36 24.89 17.80
N ASP A 141 10.06 24.95 18.91
CA ASP A 141 11.47 24.57 19.14
C ASP A 141 11.84 23.08 18.96
N ALA A 142 11.18 22.35 18.06
CA ALA A 142 11.59 21.02 17.65
C ALA A 142 11.51 20.93 16.12
N GLY A 143 12.63 21.08 15.44
CA GLY A 143 12.71 20.85 14.00
C GLY A 143 12.24 19.43 13.63
N PRO A 144 11.71 19.22 12.37
CA PRO A 144 11.26 17.92 11.92
C PRO A 144 12.41 16.90 12.01
N PRO A 145 12.09 15.63 12.29
CA PRO A 145 13.10 14.57 12.35
C PRO A 145 13.87 14.53 11.03
N PRO A 146 15.20 14.34 11.05
CA PRO A 146 15.99 14.25 9.84
C PRO A 146 15.53 13.05 9.03
N GLN A 147 14.77 13.33 7.99
CA GLN A 147 14.27 12.31 7.07
C GLN A 147 15.40 11.87 6.15
N LEU A 148 15.80 10.60 6.26
CA LEU A 148 16.75 10.01 5.33
C LEU A 148 16.04 9.59 4.05
N ASP A 149 16.59 9.96 2.88
CA ASP A 149 16.20 9.35 1.63
C ASP A 149 16.56 7.85 1.61
N ARG A 150 16.05 7.11 0.64
CA ARG A 150 16.31 5.67 0.53
C ARG A 150 17.80 5.32 0.58
N ARG A 151 18.66 6.11 -0.05
CA ARG A 151 20.11 5.86 -0.13
C ARG A 151 20.78 6.14 1.21
N GLY A 152 20.47 7.26 1.83
CA GLY A 152 20.95 7.63 3.15
C GLY A 152 20.49 6.67 4.23
N PHE A 153 19.23 6.23 4.19
CA PHE A 153 18.70 5.23 5.10
C PHE A 153 19.44 3.89 4.97
N LEU A 154 19.59 3.36 3.75
CA LEU A 154 20.28 2.08 3.54
C LEU A 154 21.76 2.13 3.96
N HIS A 155 22.42 3.27 3.79
CA HIS A 155 23.80 3.46 4.26
C HIS A 155 23.85 3.43 5.79
N ARG A 156 23.04 4.26 6.45
CA ARG A 156 22.97 4.30 7.92
C ARG A 156 22.51 2.98 8.53
N PHE A 157 21.58 2.30 7.87
CA PHE A 157 21.10 0.98 8.28
C PHE A 157 22.23 -0.06 8.28
N LYS A 158 23.06 -0.10 7.23
CA LYS A 158 24.24 -0.99 7.19
C LYS A 158 25.25 -0.66 8.30
N GLU A 159 25.50 0.61 8.55
CA GLU A 159 26.37 1.05 9.64
C GLU A 159 25.80 0.63 11.01
N SER A 160 24.52 0.89 11.27
CA SER A 160 23.85 0.50 12.52
C SER A 160 23.92 -1.01 12.76
N LEU A 161 23.70 -1.81 11.72
CA LEU A 161 23.80 -3.27 11.83
C LEU A 161 25.23 -3.76 12.06
N SER A 162 26.24 -3.12 11.47
CA SER A 162 27.64 -3.42 11.72
C SER A 162 28.02 -3.11 13.17
N TRP A 163 27.54 -1.99 13.70
CA TRP A 163 27.72 -1.63 15.11
C TRP A 163 26.93 -2.54 16.06
N ALA A 164 25.72 -2.91 15.70
CA ALA A 164 24.89 -3.83 16.47
C ALA A 164 25.55 -5.20 16.62
N THR A 165 26.12 -5.73 15.53
CA THR A 165 26.86 -6.99 15.55
C THR A 165 28.13 -6.92 16.40
N LEU A 166 28.85 -5.79 16.37
CA LEU A 166 30.08 -5.59 17.15
C LEU A 166 29.83 -5.38 18.66
N ARG A 167 28.68 -4.81 19.03
CA ARG A 167 28.32 -4.46 20.41
C ARG A 167 27.29 -5.39 21.02
N GLU A 168 26.84 -6.40 20.28
CA GLU A 168 25.74 -7.28 20.68
C GLU A 168 24.44 -6.51 21.05
N THR A 169 24.27 -5.31 20.48
CA THR A 169 23.06 -4.52 20.72
C THR A 169 21.95 -5.00 19.81
N PRO A 170 20.78 -5.33 20.36
CA PRO A 170 19.66 -5.79 19.55
C PRO A 170 19.06 -4.66 18.71
N VAL A 171 18.71 -4.97 17.46
CA VAL A 171 18.11 -4.03 16.52
C VAL A 171 16.84 -4.64 15.92
N ALA A 172 15.76 -3.88 15.99
CA ALA A 172 14.53 -4.17 15.25
C ALA A 172 14.38 -3.24 14.05
N LEU A 173 13.77 -3.76 13.01
CA LEU A 173 13.34 -3.00 11.84
C LEU A 173 11.83 -3.07 11.70
N ALA A 174 11.17 -1.91 11.70
CA ALA A 174 9.77 -1.79 11.34
C ALA A 174 9.62 -1.22 9.94
N MET A 175 8.86 -1.90 9.09
CA MET A 175 8.41 -1.41 7.79
C MET A 175 6.99 -0.90 7.94
N VAL A 176 6.76 0.39 7.68
CA VAL A 176 5.44 1.02 7.81
C VAL A 176 4.91 1.35 6.42
N HIS A 177 3.87 0.66 6.03
CA HIS A 177 3.13 0.91 4.79
C HIS A 177 1.98 1.86 5.08
N VAL A 178 1.91 2.97 4.37
CA VAL A 178 0.91 4.03 4.56
C VAL A 178 -0.08 3.99 3.39
N ASP A 179 -1.27 3.42 3.64
CA ASP A 179 -2.34 3.40 2.63
C ASP A 179 -3.00 4.77 2.50
N GLY A 180 -3.53 5.05 1.31
CA GLY A 180 -4.12 6.32 0.91
C GLY A 180 -3.18 7.24 0.12
N ILE A 181 -1.86 7.11 0.28
CA ILE A 181 -0.87 7.96 -0.44
C ILE A 181 -0.91 7.70 -1.96
N ALA A 182 -0.93 6.43 -2.37
CA ALA A 182 -1.01 6.08 -3.79
C ALA A 182 -2.33 6.53 -4.44
N ASP A 183 -3.43 6.44 -3.71
CA ASP A 183 -4.74 6.90 -4.17
C ASP A 183 -4.77 8.42 -4.36
N ILE A 184 -4.13 9.17 -3.44
CA ILE A 184 -3.98 10.63 -3.56
C ILE A 184 -3.13 10.98 -4.79
N ALA A 185 -2.01 10.29 -5.01
CA ALA A 185 -1.15 10.51 -6.17
C ALA A 185 -1.88 10.25 -7.50
N GLN A 186 -2.70 9.21 -7.54
CA GLN A 186 -3.49 8.85 -8.72
C GLN A 186 -4.64 9.84 -8.98
N ALA A 187 -5.29 10.34 -7.92
CA ALA A 187 -6.47 11.19 -8.04
C ALA A 187 -6.15 12.67 -8.24
N LEU A 188 -5.06 13.19 -7.65
CA LEU A 188 -4.78 14.62 -7.58
C LEU A 188 -3.44 15.04 -8.23
N ALA A 189 -2.36 14.44 -7.93
CA ALA A 189 -1.02 14.51 -8.53
C ALA A 189 0.04 14.01 -7.51
N SER A 190 1.23 13.61 -7.99
CA SER A 190 2.33 13.16 -7.12
C SER A 190 2.84 14.24 -6.17
N GLU A 191 2.78 15.51 -6.57
CA GLU A 191 3.19 16.65 -5.73
C GLU A 191 2.32 16.79 -4.47
N VAL A 192 1.01 16.53 -4.59
CA VAL A 192 0.09 16.57 -3.45
C VAL A 192 0.35 15.41 -2.50
N SER A 193 0.59 14.21 -3.03
CA SER A 193 0.92 13.03 -2.22
C SER A 193 2.24 13.22 -1.44
N GLU A 194 3.25 13.84 -2.07
CA GLU A 194 4.51 14.20 -1.42
C GLU A 194 4.32 15.24 -0.32
N GLN A 195 3.49 16.27 -0.53
CA GLN A 195 3.15 17.26 0.48
C GLN A 195 2.43 16.63 1.68
N VAL A 196 1.44 15.78 1.43
CA VAL A 196 0.68 15.06 2.46
C VAL A 196 1.62 14.15 3.26
N MET A 197 2.48 13.37 2.59
CA MET A 197 3.43 12.48 3.25
C MET A 197 4.47 13.25 4.07
N SER A 198 4.99 14.36 3.54
CA SER A 198 5.92 15.24 4.26
C SER A 198 5.26 15.88 5.48
N ALA A 199 3.99 16.28 5.39
CA ALA A 199 3.23 16.81 6.51
C ALA A 199 2.98 15.72 7.58
N ALA A 200 2.70 14.48 7.17
CA ALA A 200 2.56 13.34 8.08
C ALA A 200 3.86 13.07 8.86
N ILE A 201 4.98 13.03 8.16
CA ILE A 201 6.29 12.77 8.77
C ILE A 201 6.70 13.89 9.73
N ARG A 202 6.38 15.15 9.45
CA ARG A 202 6.68 16.27 10.36
C ARG A 202 5.98 16.18 11.71
N ARG A 203 4.89 15.44 11.82
CA ARG A 203 4.15 15.20 13.08
C ARG A 203 4.70 14.07 13.91
N LEU A 204 5.60 13.27 13.34
CA LEU A 204 6.20 12.16 14.08
C LEU A 204 6.98 12.67 15.28
N PRO A 205 7.00 11.92 16.38
CA PRO A 205 7.87 12.24 17.50
C PRO A 205 9.32 12.35 17.03
N PRO A 206 10.14 13.22 17.63
CA PRO A 206 11.53 13.37 17.22
C PRO A 206 12.31 12.06 17.39
N PRO A 207 13.18 11.69 16.42
CA PRO A 207 14.07 10.54 16.57
C PRO A 207 14.94 10.70 17.81
N ARG A 208 15.11 9.62 18.56
CA ARG A 208 15.96 9.62 19.73
C ARG A 208 17.35 9.12 19.35
N GLU A 209 18.30 10.04 19.23
CA GLU A 209 19.69 9.74 18.87
C GLU A 209 20.65 9.76 20.07
N ASP A 210 20.31 10.44 21.17
CA ASP A 210 21.17 10.63 22.33
C ASP A 210 20.83 9.65 23.47
N PRO A 211 21.81 8.85 23.96
CA PRO A 211 21.63 7.97 25.11
C PRO A 211 21.38 8.71 26.43
N ALA A 212 21.74 9.99 26.50
CA ALA A 212 21.58 10.82 27.69
C ALA A 212 20.20 11.47 27.83
N SER A 213 19.29 11.25 26.88
CA SER A 213 17.93 11.79 26.95
C SER A 213 17.18 11.17 28.14
N THR A 214 16.71 11.99 29.06
CA THR A 214 15.97 11.60 30.28
C THR A 214 14.56 11.06 30.00
N ALA A 215 14.07 11.12 28.76
CA ALA A 215 12.81 10.54 28.34
C ALA A 215 13.04 9.06 27.97
N GLY A 216 12.65 8.12 28.84
CA GLY A 216 12.82 6.68 28.63
C GLY A 216 12.25 6.14 27.32
N GLY A 217 12.99 5.26 26.65
CA GLY A 217 12.58 4.57 25.41
C GLY A 217 13.76 4.27 24.48
N PRO A 218 13.59 3.39 23.47
CA PRO A 218 14.65 2.96 22.58
C PRO A 218 15.08 4.10 21.63
N ARG A 219 16.32 4.03 21.16
CA ARG A 219 16.78 4.87 20.06
C ARG A 219 16.12 4.42 18.77
N TRP A 220 15.79 5.36 17.91
CA TRP A 220 15.22 5.05 16.61
C TRP A 220 15.50 6.15 15.59
N TYR A 221 15.51 5.78 14.32
CA TYR A 221 15.55 6.69 13.20
C TYR A 221 14.70 6.18 12.04
N LEU A 222 14.30 7.09 11.15
CA LEU A 222 13.35 6.87 10.08
C LEU A 222 13.97 7.17 8.72
N GLY A 223 13.60 6.39 7.70
CA GLY A 223 13.85 6.69 6.30
C GLY A 223 12.66 6.36 5.43
N GLN A 224 12.49 7.13 4.36
CA GLN A 224 11.49 6.86 3.34
C GLN A 224 12.10 6.01 2.23
N LEU A 225 11.56 4.82 2.00
CA LEU A 225 12.06 3.89 0.98
C LEU A 225 11.41 4.08 -0.38
N SER A 226 10.13 4.43 -0.37
CA SER A 226 9.33 4.76 -1.55
C SER A 226 8.10 5.57 -1.15
N GLU A 227 7.28 5.95 -2.10
CA GLU A 227 6.01 6.60 -1.85
C GLU A 227 5.12 5.71 -0.94
N GLY A 228 4.69 6.24 0.20
CA GLY A 228 3.90 5.50 1.19
C GLY A 228 4.61 4.35 1.91
N LEU A 229 5.94 4.22 1.82
CA LEU A 229 6.70 3.19 2.53
C LEU A 229 7.82 3.79 3.36
N LEU A 230 7.70 3.68 4.68
CA LEU A 230 8.70 4.11 5.65
C LEU A 230 9.41 2.91 6.26
N ALA A 231 10.66 3.12 6.66
CA ALA A 231 11.42 2.16 7.44
C ALA A 231 11.92 2.82 8.72
N VAL A 232 11.71 2.16 9.85
CA VAL A 232 12.12 2.62 11.18
C VAL A 232 13.07 1.60 11.77
N VAL A 233 14.26 2.03 12.10
CA VAL A 233 15.24 1.21 12.83
C VAL A 233 15.16 1.56 14.31
N ILE A 234 15.06 0.55 15.17
CA ILE A 234 14.86 0.69 16.62
C ILE A 234 15.91 -0.14 17.32
N GLU A 235 16.69 0.48 18.21
CA GLU A 235 17.71 -0.19 19.01
C GLU A 235 17.04 -0.84 20.24
N SER A 236 16.38 -1.97 20.03
CA SER A 236 15.76 -2.82 21.06
C SER A 236 15.46 -4.20 20.51
N ALA A 237 15.44 -5.22 21.42
CA ALA A 237 14.90 -6.56 21.14
C ALA A 237 13.56 -6.80 21.84
N ASP A 238 13.21 -5.97 22.80
CA ASP A 238 12.01 -6.15 23.60
C ASP A 238 10.79 -5.65 22.85
N ARG A 239 9.76 -6.49 22.80
CA ARG A 239 8.54 -6.20 22.04
C ARG A 239 7.81 -4.96 22.52
N GLU A 240 7.66 -4.77 23.83
CA GLU A 240 6.90 -3.67 24.41
C GLU A 240 7.45 -2.29 24.04
N PRO A 241 8.77 -1.99 24.17
CA PRO A 241 9.33 -0.73 23.70
C PRO A 241 9.20 -0.54 22.17
N ILE A 242 9.32 -1.62 21.39
CA ILE A 242 9.16 -1.58 19.93
C ILE A 242 7.71 -1.27 19.57
N GLU A 243 6.72 -1.95 20.17
CA GLU A 243 5.30 -1.72 19.98
C GLU A 243 4.90 -0.28 20.35
N THR A 244 5.40 0.22 21.46
CA THR A 244 5.17 1.59 21.91
C THR A 244 5.71 2.61 20.90
N CYS A 245 6.95 2.43 20.43
CA CYS A 245 7.59 3.30 19.46
C CYS A 245 6.83 3.27 18.11
N VAL A 246 6.60 2.09 17.55
CA VAL A 246 5.90 1.92 16.28
C VAL A 246 4.43 2.34 16.38
N GLY A 247 3.79 2.05 17.51
CA GLY A 247 2.41 2.47 17.79
C GLY A 247 2.24 3.98 17.80
N SER A 248 3.16 4.70 18.44
CA SER A 248 3.21 6.16 18.45
C SER A 248 3.36 6.73 17.03
N ILE A 249 4.25 6.14 16.22
CA ILE A 249 4.44 6.52 14.82
C ILE A 249 3.15 6.28 14.00
N CYS A 250 2.54 5.10 14.13
CA CYS A 250 1.30 4.77 13.43
C CYS A 250 0.14 5.68 13.86
N THR A 251 0.01 6.00 15.15
CA THR A 251 -1.02 6.92 15.64
C THR A 251 -0.86 8.30 15.03
N SER A 252 0.36 8.86 15.04
CA SER A 252 0.65 10.17 14.43
C SER A 252 0.40 10.20 12.92
N LEU A 253 0.69 9.10 12.21
CA LEU A 253 0.40 8.99 10.77
C LEU A 253 -1.10 8.84 10.47
N SER A 254 -1.89 8.33 11.41
CA SER A 254 -3.35 8.17 11.26
C SER A 254 -4.13 9.46 11.50
N GLU A 255 -3.51 10.47 12.11
CA GLU A 255 -4.15 11.75 12.33
C GLU A 255 -4.49 12.46 11.01
N PRO A 256 -5.67 13.08 10.90
CA PRO A 256 -6.09 13.75 9.68
C PRO A 256 -5.11 14.85 9.25
N ILE A 257 -4.72 14.86 7.98
CA ILE A 257 -3.77 15.81 7.41
C ILE A 257 -4.52 16.81 6.56
N ARG A 258 -4.30 18.11 6.81
CA ARG A 258 -4.83 19.17 5.97
C ARG A 258 -3.77 19.60 4.95
N ALA A 259 -4.14 19.58 3.67
CA ALA A 259 -3.35 20.14 2.58
C ALA A 259 -4.27 21.03 1.72
N GLY A 260 -4.09 22.34 1.80
CA GLY A 260 -5.05 23.31 1.27
C GLY A 260 -6.41 23.19 1.96
N ASP A 261 -7.48 23.18 1.19
CA ASP A 261 -8.86 23.03 1.68
C ASP A 261 -9.29 21.57 1.90
N ALA A 262 -8.45 20.61 1.53
CA ALA A 262 -8.75 19.18 1.64
C ALA A 262 -8.17 18.57 2.92
N GLN A 263 -8.90 17.57 3.45
CA GLN A 263 -8.49 16.76 4.59
C GLN A 263 -8.27 15.32 4.13
N PHE A 264 -7.11 14.77 4.45
CA PHE A 264 -6.71 13.42 4.06
C PHE A 264 -6.56 12.52 5.29
N HIS A 265 -6.99 11.27 5.15
CA HIS A 265 -6.86 10.24 6.16
C HIS A 265 -5.93 9.13 5.64
N LEU A 266 -4.87 8.87 6.36
CA LEU A 266 -3.91 7.83 6.03
C LEU A 266 -4.09 6.64 6.97
N THR A 267 -3.83 5.43 6.47
CA THR A 267 -3.91 4.22 7.28
C THR A 267 -2.56 3.51 7.27
N PRO A 268 -1.78 3.61 8.37
CA PRO A 268 -0.48 2.95 8.49
C PRO A 268 -0.63 1.50 8.93
N TYR A 269 0.19 0.62 8.35
CA TYR A 269 0.35 -0.79 8.71
C TYR A 269 1.83 -1.10 8.92
N ALA A 270 2.20 -1.59 10.09
CA ALA A 270 3.58 -1.84 10.44
C ALA A 270 3.91 -3.33 10.54
N GLY A 271 5.03 -3.73 9.96
CA GLY A 271 5.60 -5.06 10.13
C GLY A 271 6.98 -4.97 10.76
N VAL A 272 7.21 -5.72 11.81
CA VAL A 272 8.44 -5.69 12.61
C VAL A 272 9.18 -7.00 12.47
N SER A 273 10.51 -6.92 12.33
CA SER A 273 11.43 -8.07 12.46
C SER A 273 12.62 -7.67 13.33
N ILE A 274 13.16 -8.62 14.11
CA ILE A 274 14.22 -8.40 15.10
C ILE A 274 15.47 -9.17 14.68
N LEU A 275 16.61 -8.46 14.59
CA LEU A 275 17.89 -9.07 14.28
C LEU A 275 18.33 -10.00 15.43
N GLY A 276 18.79 -11.20 15.08
CA GLY A 276 19.19 -12.23 16.05
C GLY A 276 18.05 -13.09 16.58
N GLN A 277 16.80 -12.63 16.49
CA GLN A 277 15.60 -13.44 16.83
C GLN A 277 14.94 -13.98 15.55
N ASP A 278 14.55 -13.10 14.63
CA ASP A 278 13.85 -13.46 13.41
C ASP A 278 14.82 -13.59 12.24
N ALA A 279 15.78 -12.68 12.11
CA ALA A 279 16.69 -12.57 10.99
C ALA A 279 18.16 -12.67 11.40
N SER A 280 18.97 -13.37 10.61
CA SER A 280 20.42 -13.47 10.78
C SER A 280 21.21 -12.49 9.89
N THR A 281 20.57 -11.87 8.91
CA THR A 281 21.20 -10.94 7.96
C THR A 281 20.36 -9.69 7.75
N PRO A 282 20.98 -8.56 7.35
CA PRO A 282 20.26 -7.33 7.02
C PRO A 282 19.21 -7.49 5.94
N GLN A 283 19.49 -8.29 4.91
CA GLN A 283 18.57 -8.56 3.81
C GLN A 283 17.33 -9.31 4.31
N LEU A 284 17.55 -10.34 5.13
CA LEU A 284 16.47 -11.14 5.69
C LEU A 284 15.62 -10.29 6.63
N LEU A 285 16.22 -9.41 7.42
CA LEU A 285 15.51 -8.48 8.29
C LEU A 285 14.55 -7.58 7.52
N LEU A 286 15.01 -7.00 6.39
CA LEU A 286 14.17 -6.19 5.50
C LEU A 286 13.03 -7.00 4.87
N GLU A 287 13.31 -8.20 4.37
CA GLU A 287 12.31 -9.08 3.76
C GLU A 287 11.23 -9.51 4.75
N GLN A 288 11.63 -9.85 5.96
CA GLN A 288 10.73 -10.29 7.01
C GLN A 288 9.86 -9.15 7.53
N ALA A 289 10.44 -7.97 7.82
CA ALA A 289 9.68 -6.79 8.23
C ALA A 289 8.66 -6.39 7.15
N ARG A 290 9.05 -6.45 5.86
CA ARG A 290 8.14 -6.21 4.74
C ARG A 290 7.02 -7.24 4.66
N THR A 291 7.33 -8.53 4.85
CA THR A 291 6.34 -9.60 4.86
C THR A 291 5.31 -9.39 5.97
N ALA A 292 5.79 -9.03 7.17
CA ALA A 292 4.92 -8.73 8.30
C ALA A 292 4.04 -7.48 8.06
N ALA A 293 4.55 -6.43 7.40
CA ALA A 293 3.78 -5.24 7.03
C ALA A 293 2.66 -5.55 6.03
N ILE A 294 2.94 -6.37 5.02
CA ILE A 294 1.94 -6.84 4.07
C ILE A 294 0.85 -7.66 4.78
N GLU A 295 1.21 -8.49 5.74
CA GLU A 295 0.25 -9.29 6.50
C GLU A 295 -0.57 -8.41 7.46
N ALA A 296 0.03 -7.38 8.07
CA ALA A 296 -0.68 -6.38 8.87
C ALA A 296 -1.77 -5.67 8.06
N ARG A 297 -1.43 -5.18 6.87
CA ARG A 297 -2.36 -4.54 5.93
C ARG A 297 -3.54 -5.44 5.57
N ARG A 298 -3.31 -6.75 5.41
CA ARG A 298 -4.33 -7.73 5.00
C ARG A 298 -5.27 -8.14 6.09
N SER A 299 -4.79 -8.14 7.33
CA SER A 299 -5.61 -8.56 8.47
C SER A 299 -6.78 -7.61 8.75
N GLY A 300 -6.76 -6.42 8.16
CA GLY A 300 -7.81 -5.41 8.28
C GLY A 300 -8.04 -5.02 9.75
N GLY A 301 -7.71 -3.86 10.12
CA GLY A 301 -7.87 -3.34 11.48
C GLY A 301 -7.08 -2.05 11.56
N THR A 302 -7.52 -1.11 12.35
CA THR A 302 -6.84 0.17 12.58
C THR A 302 -5.76 0.03 13.65
N PRO A 303 -4.70 0.80 13.58
CA PRO A 303 -3.43 0.57 12.92
C PRO A 303 -2.80 -0.76 13.35
N GLY A 304 -2.54 -1.63 12.39
CA GLY A 304 -2.04 -2.98 12.67
C GLY A 304 -0.52 -3.04 12.76
N ILE A 305 0.02 -3.39 13.94
CA ILE A 305 1.42 -3.79 14.11
C ILE A 305 1.48 -5.31 14.11
N ARG A 306 2.38 -5.90 13.29
CA ARG A 306 2.63 -7.33 13.26
C ARG A 306 4.12 -7.61 13.38
N PHE A 307 4.50 -8.45 14.33
CA PHE A 307 5.83 -9.03 14.36
C PHE A 307 5.90 -10.21 13.40
N TYR A 308 7.04 -10.36 12.75
CA TYR A 308 7.27 -11.45 11.81
C TYR A 308 7.12 -12.81 12.51
N THR A 309 6.59 -13.76 11.75
CA THR A 309 6.60 -15.18 12.12
C THR A 309 6.81 -16.00 10.84
N ASP A 310 7.46 -17.16 10.95
CA ASP A 310 7.69 -18.05 9.81
C ASP A 310 6.41 -18.47 9.09
N THR A 311 5.30 -18.56 9.82
CA THR A 311 3.98 -18.83 9.24
C THR A 311 3.54 -17.76 8.24
N MET A 312 3.98 -16.50 8.38
CA MET A 312 3.68 -15.43 7.41
C MET A 312 4.40 -15.67 6.08
N LYS A 313 5.65 -16.12 6.12
CA LYS A 313 6.41 -16.49 4.92
C LYS A 313 5.74 -17.68 4.20
N LEU A 314 5.36 -18.71 4.94
CA LEU A 314 4.65 -19.86 4.37
C LEU A 314 3.33 -19.45 3.72
N ARG A 315 2.55 -18.59 4.38
CA ARG A 315 1.30 -18.03 3.81
C ARG A 315 1.56 -17.19 2.56
N ALA A 316 2.64 -16.40 2.53
CA ALA A 316 3.00 -15.60 1.35
C ALA A 316 3.37 -16.49 0.17
N LEU A 317 4.16 -17.55 0.38
CA LEU A 317 4.52 -18.53 -0.64
C LEU A 317 3.29 -19.30 -1.14
N ALA A 318 2.48 -19.84 -0.22
CA ALA A 318 1.24 -20.55 -0.55
C ALA A 318 0.30 -19.71 -1.42
N ARG A 319 0.29 -18.39 -1.23
CA ARG A 319 -0.53 -17.48 -2.04
C ARG A 319 0.04 -17.25 -3.44
N ILE A 320 1.38 -17.18 -3.60
CA ILE A 320 2.02 -17.10 -4.91
C ILE A 320 1.66 -18.35 -5.71
N ASP A 321 1.75 -19.52 -5.08
CA ASP A 321 1.35 -20.78 -5.69
C ASP A 321 -0.13 -20.80 -6.05
N LEU A 322 -1.01 -20.42 -5.10
CA LEU A 322 -2.44 -20.36 -5.34
C LEU A 322 -2.81 -19.37 -6.46
N THR A 323 -2.07 -18.27 -6.62
CA THR A 323 -2.28 -17.32 -7.74
C THR A 323 -1.99 -17.97 -9.09
N ARG A 324 -0.91 -18.73 -9.19
CA ARG A 324 -0.55 -19.46 -10.40
C ARG A 324 -1.58 -20.54 -10.70
N GLU A 325 -1.94 -21.33 -9.68
CA GLU A 325 -2.94 -22.39 -9.77
C GLU A 325 -4.31 -21.85 -10.17
N LEU A 326 -4.72 -20.71 -9.60
CA LEU A 326 -5.97 -20.02 -9.92
C LEU A 326 -6.01 -19.57 -11.40
N ARG A 327 -4.91 -19.01 -11.90
CA ARG A 327 -4.83 -18.60 -13.32
C ARG A 327 -5.01 -19.80 -14.26
N ASN A 328 -4.37 -20.90 -13.95
CA ASN A 328 -4.51 -22.13 -14.71
C ASN A 328 -5.94 -22.71 -14.60
N ALA A 329 -6.51 -22.73 -13.41
CA ALA A 329 -7.87 -23.22 -13.17
C ALA A 329 -8.93 -22.39 -13.93
N ILE A 330 -8.75 -21.08 -14.04
CA ILE A 330 -9.64 -20.22 -14.86
C ILE A 330 -9.50 -20.60 -16.34
N ALA A 331 -8.26 -20.77 -16.83
CA ALA A 331 -8.00 -21.11 -18.24
C ALA A 331 -8.51 -22.51 -18.61
N ASN A 332 -8.40 -23.49 -17.70
CA ASN A 332 -8.83 -24.87 -17.91
C ASN A 332 -10.33 -25.09 -17.65
N GLY A 333 -11.04 -24.13 -17.03
CA GLY A 333 -12.43 -24.31 -16.62
C GLY A 333 -12.63 -25.21 -15.40
N ASP A 334 -11.61 -25.30 -14.51
CA ASP A 334 -11.68 -26.10 -13.27
C ASP A 334 -12.53 -25.42 -12.19
N ILE A 335 -12.84 -24.12 -12.37
CA ILE A 335 -13.74 -23.35 -11.51
C ILE A 335 -15.11 -23.35 -12.14
N ARG A 336 -16.06 -23.95 -11.46
CA ARG A 336 -17.40 -24.17 -12.01
C ARG A 336 -18.50 -23.58 -11.11
N LEU A 337 -19.62 -23.23 -11.73
CA LEU A 337 -20.88 -22.97 -11.02
C LEU A 337 -21.53 -24.30 -10.65
N ARG A 338 -21.92 -24.43 -9.38
CA ARG A 338 -22.86 -25.45 -8.92
C ARG A 338 -24.14 -24.76 -8.49
N TYR A 339 -25.26 -25.35 -8.82
CA TYR A 339 -26.57 -24.75 -8.62
C TYR A 339 -27.29 -25.39 -7.44
N VAL A 340 -27.95 -24.54 -6.64
CA VAL A 340 -28.83 -24.92 -5.52
C VAL A 340 -30.19 -24.30 -5.76
N GLY A 341 -31.24 -25.00 -5.46
CA GLY A 341 -32.61 -24.49 -5.57
C GLY A 341 -32.90 -23.38 -4.56
N ARG A 342 -33.55 -22.30 -5.04
CA ARG A 342 -34.26 -21.35 -4.19
C ARG A 342 -35.75 -21.60 -4.36
N HIS A 343 -36.44 -21.77 -3.25
CA HIS A 343 -37.85 -22.17 -3.25
C HIS A 343 -38.75 -21.12 -2.59
N ALA A 344 -39.97 -21.03 -3.02
CA ALA A 344 -41.03 -20.35 -2.29
C ALA A 344 -41.26 -21.10 -0.96
N LEU A 345 -41.13 -20.40 0.16
CA LEU A 345 -41.15 -21.04 1.49
C LEU A 345 -42.52 -21.62 1.84
N ASP A 346 -43.61 -21.06 1.29
CA ASP A 346 -45.00 -21.50 1.50
C ASP A 346 -45.39 -22.76 0.72
N THR A 347 -44.95 -22.84 -0.54
CA THR A 347 -45.35 -23.90 -1.47
C THR A 347 -44.26 -24.93 -1.76
N GLY A 348 -43.01 -24.63 -1.42
CA GLY A 348 -41.86 -25.43 -1.80
C GLY A 348 -41.52 -25.37 -3.31
N ARG A 349 -42.18 -24.54 -4.11
CA ARG A 349 -41.97 -24.44 -5.56
C ARG A 349 -40.61 -23.80 -5.85
N LEU A 350 -39.85 -24.39 -6.78
CA LEU A 350 -38.59 -23.83 -7.27
C LEU A 350 -38.83 -22.49 -7.96
N VAL A 351 -38.11 -21.43 -7.57
CA VAL A 351 -38.21 -20.07 -8.11
C VAL A 351 -36.92 -19.58 -8.74
N ALA A 352 -35.77 -20.11 -8.31
CA ALA A 352 -34.51 -19.82 -8.91
C ALA A 352 -33.48 -20.94 -8.74
N CYS A 353 -32.58 -21.08 -9.72
CA CYS A 353 -31.35 -21.85 -9.63
C CYS A 353 -30.22 -20.92 -9.21
N VAL A 354 -29.69 -21.09 -8.00
CA VAL A 354 -28.68 -20.20 -7.42
C VAL A 354 -27.30 -20.79 -7.62
N GLY A 355 -26.49 -20.15 -8.48
CA GLY A 355 -25.13 -20.55 -8.80
C GLY A 355 -24.14 -20.11 -7.72
N TYR A 356 -23.31 -21.04 -7.28
CA TYR A 356 -22.19 -20.84 -6.36
C TYR A 356 -20.91 -21.34 -7.01
N LEU A 357 -19.85 -20.53 -6.92
CA LEU A 357 -18.53 -20.92 -7.43
C LEU A 357 -17.95 -22.06 -6.60
N ARG A 358 -17.39 -23.05 -7.30
CA ARG A 358 -16.63 -24.16 -6.73
C ARG A 358 -15.35 -24.35 -7.53
N TRP A 359 -14.25 -24.55 -6.81
CA TRP A 359 -12.96 -24.90 -7.40
C TRP A 359 -12.51 -26.23 -6.81
N THR A 360 -12.51 -27.29 -7.63
CA THR A 360 -11.98 -28.59 -7.27
C THR A 360 -10.54 -28.69 -7.74
N HIS A 361 -9.62 -28.54 -6.78
CA HIS A 361 -8.19 -28.61 -7.07
C HIS A 361 -7.71 -30.06 -7.03
N PRO A 362 -6.90 -30.54 -8.02
CA PRO A 362 -6.53 -31.95 -8.12
C PRO A 362 -5.76 -32.49 -6.91
N LEU A 363 -4.99 -31.64 -6.23
CA LEU A 363 -4.18 -32.05 -5.06
C LEU A 363 -4.74 -31.59 -3.72
N ARG A 364 -5.54 -30.52 -3.69
CA ARG A 364 -6.03 -29.88 -2.44
C ARG A 364 -7.51 -30.16 -2.17
N GLY A 365 -8.18 -30.82 -3.12
CA GLY A 365 -9.64 -31.01 -3.05
C GLY A 365 -10.41 -29.70 -3.30
N GLU A 366 -11.54 -29.53 -2.65
CA GLU A 366 -12.39 -28.35 -2.81
C GLU A 366 -11.82 -27.13 -2.10
N ILE A 367 -11.43 -26.08 -2.87
CA ILE A 367 -10.96 -24.79 -2.35
C ILE A 367 -12.16 -23.86 -2.15
N ARG A 368 -12.28 -23.28 -0.95
CA ARG A 368 -13.42 -22.42 -0.59
C ARG A 368 -13.43 -21.12 -1.41
N PRO A 369 -14.61 -20.66 -1.88
CA PRO A 369 -14.74 -19.41 -2.65
C PRO A 369 -14.09 -18.20 -1.98
N ALA A 370 -14.27 -18.03 -0.67
CA ALA A 370 -13.67 -16.93 0.08
C ALA A 370 -12.14 -16.88 0.01
N GLU A 371 -11.48 -18.01 -0.23
CA GLU A 371 -10.02 -18.10 -0.36
C GLU A 371 -9.55 -17.64 -1.74
N PHE A 372 -10.05 -18.28 -2.81
CA PHE A 372 -9.59 -17.94 -4.16
C PHE A 372 -10.16 -16.62 -4.69
N LEU A 373 -11.33 -16.18 -4.26
CA LEU A 373 -11.86 -14.87 -4.64
C LEU A 373 -11.03 -13.72 -4.06
N ARG A 374 -10.49 -13.87 -2.84
CA ARG A 374 -9.54 -12.89 -2.30
C ARG A 374 -8.25 -12.82 -3.10
N VAL A 375 -7.77 -13.97 -3.58
CA VAL A 375 -6.59 -14.03 -4.45
C VAL A 375 -6.90 -13.39 -5.80
N ALA A 376 -8.02 -13.74 -6.42
CA ALA A 376 -8.47 -13.15 -7.68
C ALA A 376 -8.55 -11.62 -7.60
N ALA A 377 -9.13 -11.10 -6.53
CA ALA A 377 -9.24 -9.67 -6.26
C ALA A 377 -7.86 -8.99 -6.14
N ALA A 378 -6.96 -9.59 -5.34
CA ALA A 378 -5.63 -9.02 -5.07
C ALA A 378 -4.66 -9.08 -6.26
N THR A 379 -4.95 -9.93 -7.27
CA THR A 379 -4.04 -10.20 -8.41
C THR A 379 -4.60 -9.75 -9.76
N GLY A 380 -5.75 -9.03 -9.77
CA GLY A 380 -6.39 -8.56 -11.01
C GLY A 380 -7.07 -9.67 -11.83
N LEU A 381 -7.21 -10.89 -11.29
CA LEU A 381 -7.86 -12.01 -11.98
C LEU A 381 -9.40 -11.99 -11.85
N ALA A 382 -9.97 -11.08 -11.07
CA ALA A 382 -11.41 -11.05 -10.79
C ALA A 382 -12.27 -10.87 -12.06
N THR A 383 -11.92 -9.94 -12.94
CA THR A 383 -12.63 -9.72 -14.21
C THR A 383 -12.51 -10.92 -15.14
N THR A 384 -11.31 -11.54 -15.24
CA THR A 384 -11.09 -12.74 -16.05
C THR A 384 -11.91 -13.92 -15.52
N LEU A 385 -11.93 -14.13 -14.20
CA LEU A 385 -12.76 -15.16 -13.55
C LEU A 385 -14.25 -14.90 -13.81
N SER A 386 -14.70 -13.67 -13.68
CA SER A 386 -16.10 -13.30 -13.90
C SER A 386 -16.55 -13.59 -15.34
N ARG A 387 -15.71 -13.29 -16.32
CA ARG A 387 -15.97 -13.61 -17.73
C ARG A 387 -16.04 -15.11 -17.98
N ALA A 388 -15.16 -15.90 -17.36
CA ALA A 388 -15.23 -17.36 -17.42
C ALA A 388 -16.55 -17.89 -16.82
N VAL A 389 -17.01 -17.31 -15.70
CA VAL A 389 -18.31 -17.62 -15.09
C VAL A 389 -19.46 -17.27 -16.03
N PHE A 390 -19.43 -16.12 -16.74
CA PHE A 390 -20.46 -15.76 -17.69
C PHE A 390 -20.51 -16.72 -18.89
N ALA A 391 -19.33 -17.14 -19.38
CA ALA A 391 -19.25 -18.13 -20.46
C ALA A 391 -19.86 -19.47 -20.03
N GLN A 392 -19.56 -19.93 -18.81
CA GLN A 392 -20.17 -21.14 -18.26
C GLN A 392 -21.68 -20.97 -18.06
N LEU A 393 -22.14 -19.86 -17.47
CA LEU A 393 -23.56 -19.59 -17.25
C LEU A 393 -24.34 -19.66 -18.56
N ARG A 394 -23.78 -19.15 -19.66
CA ARG A 394 -24.36 -19.25 -21.00
C ARG A 394 -24.56 -20.71 -21.42
N SER A 395 -23.55 -21.56 -21.19
CA SER A 395 -23.61 -22.99 -21.50
C SER A 395 -24.62 -23.72 -20.63
N ASP A 396 -24.56 -23.45 -19.31
CA ASP A 396 -25.43 -24.12 -18.31
C ASP A 396 -26.89 -23.70 -18.47
N PHE A 397 -27.15 -22.45 -18.91
CA PHE A 397 -28.50 -21.93 -19.05
C PHE A 397 -29.36 -22.75 -20.03
N ALA A 398 -28.78 -23.25 -21.11
CA ALA A 398 -29.51 -24.09 -22.06
C ALA A 398 -30.10 -25.35 -21.37
N VAL A 399 -29.26 -26.03 -20.57
CA VAL A 399 -29.67 -27.23 -19.80
C VAL A 399 -30.67 -26.88 -18.72
N LEU A 400 -30.45 -25.76 -17.99
CA LEU A 400 -31.40 -25.31 -16.96
C LEU A 400 -32.76 -24.91 -17.53
N ALA A 401 -32.79 -24.32 -18.74
CA ALA A 401 -33.99 -23.91 -19.41
C ALA A 401 -34.88 -25.10 -19.85
N GLU A 402 -34.25 -26.24 -20.16
CA GLU A 402 -34.98 -27.48 -20.50
C GLU A 402 -35.55 -28.19 -19.26
N ARG A 403 -34.83 -28.08 -18.11
CA ARG A 403 -35.19 -28.79 -16.87
C ARG A 403 -36.13 -28.01 -15.95
N CYS A 404 -36.11 -26.70 -16.03
CA CYS A 404 -36.83 -25.81 -15.13
C CYS A 404 -37.98 -25.09 -15.88
N ALA A 405 -39.04 -24.80 -15.15
CA ALA A 405 -40.15 -24.00 -15.66
C ALA A 405 -39.71 -22.64 -16.18
N PRO A 406 -40.36 -22.06 -17.20
CA PRO A 406 -39.92 -20.80 -17.85
C PRO A 406 -39.78 -19.59 -16.91
N GLU A 407 -40.50 -19.61 -15.80
CA GLU A 407 -40.45 -18.55 -14.78
C GLU A 407 -39.27 -18.67 -13.80
N VAL A 408 -38.58 -19.81 -13.77
CA VAL A 408 -37.42 -20.03 -12.89
C VAL A 408 -36.23 -19.20 -13.35
N CYS A 409 -35.69 -18.38 -12.46
CA CYS A 409 -34.52 -17.55 -12.73
C CYS A 409 -33.22 -18.28 -12.49
N VAL A 410 -32.15 -17.82 -13.14
CA VAL A 410 -30.78 -18.19 -12.78
C VAL A 410 -30.16 -17.02 -12.02
N SER A 411 -29.74 -17.27 -10.78
CA SER A 411 -29.19 -16.29 -9.86
C SER A 411 -27.73 -16.57 -9.58
N PHE A 412 -26.84 -15.57 -9.68
CA PHE A 412 -25.46 -15.74 -9.24
C PHE A 412 -24.88 -14.47 -8.58
N GLY A 413 -23.88 -14.65 -7.70
CA GLY A 413 -23.22 -13.55 -7.03
C GLY A 413 -22.20 -12.87 -7.95
N ALA A 414 -22.39 -11.59 -8.24
CA ALA A 414 -21.46 -10.81 -9.02
C ALA A 414 -20.20 -10.49 -8.20
N LEU A 415 -19.02 -10.67 -8.79
CA LEU A 415 -17.75 -10.44 -8.10
C LEU A 415 -17.50 -8.95 -7.90
N ARG A 416 -17.22 -8.53 -6.66
CA ARG A 416 -17.04 -7.13 -6.27
C ARG A 416 -16.17 -6.32 -7.24
N HIS A 417 -14.98 -6.82 -7.56
CA HIS A 417 -14.03 -6.08 -8.40
C HIS A 417 -14.49 -5.94 -9.85
N HIS A 418 -15.24 -6.92 -10.35
CA HIS A 418 -15.82 -6.81 -11.68
C HIS A 418 -17.03 -5.85 -11.70
N VAL A 419 -17.86 -5.87 -10.64
CA VAL A 419 -19.01 -4.95 -10.50
C VAL A 419 -18.57 -3.48 -10.51
N LEU A 420 -17.40 -3.20 -9.95
CA LEU A 420 -16.81 -1.84 -9.90
C LEU A 420 -16.01 -1.48 -11.17
N ASP A 421 -15.83 -2.43 -12.09
CA ASP A 421 -15.15 -2.23 -13.37
C ASP A 421 -16.13 -1.66 -14.40
N GLU A 422 -15.69 -0.70 -15.21
CA GLU A 422 -16.50 -0.07 -16.27
C GLU A 422 -16.98 -1.08 -17.31
N VAL A 423 -16.25 -2.18 -17.51
CA VAL A 423 -16.60 -3.22 -18.47
C VAL A 423 -17.76 -4.12 -18.03
N PHE A 424 -18.14 -4.11 -16.75
CA PHE A 424 -19.14 -5.02 -16.18
C PHE A 424 -20.49 -4.95 -16.89
N LEU A 425 -20.99 -3.76 -17.11
CA LEU A 425 -22.27 -3.55 -17.79
C LEU A 425 -22.26 -4.11 -19.21
N GLY A 426 -21.15 -3.90 -19.94
CA GLY A 426 -20.96 -4.45 -21.28
C GLY A 426 -20.90 -5.97 -21.31
N ASP A 427 -20.24 -6.57 -20.30
CA ASP A 427 -20.16 -8.03 -20.18
C ASP A 427 -21.53 -8.65 -19.85
N VAL A 428 -22.35 -8.02 -18.98
CA VAL A 428 -23.74 -8.45 -18.72
C VAL A 428 -24.63 -8.26 -19.94
N ALA A 429 -24.51 -7.12 -20.64
CA ALA A 429 -25.27 -6.88 -21.87
C ALA A 429 -24.99 -7.96 -22.93
N ARG A 430 -23.73 -8.33 -23.14
CA ARG A 430 -23.34 -9.44 -24.04
C ARG A 430 -23.90 -10.79 -23.63
N LEU A 431 -23.94 -11.10 -22.32
CA LEU A 431 -24.54 -12.32 -21.82
C LEU A 431 -26.01 -12.42 -22.20
N VAL A 432 -26.76 -11.32 -22.12
CA VAL A 432 -28.17 -11.24 -22.47
C VAL A 432 -28.40 -11.24 -23.97
N THR A 433 -27.70 -10.41 -24.74
CA THR A 433 -27.96 -10.20 -26.17
C THR A 433 -27.38 -11.28 -27.08
N GLU A 434 -26.16 -11.74 -26.76
CA GLU A 434 -25.41 -12.71 -27.55
C GLU A 434 -25.36 -14.09 -26.89
N GLY A 435 -25.50 -14.12 -25.56
CA GLY A 435 -25.38 -15.33 -24.76
C GLY A 435 -26.64 -16.19 -24.70
N GLY A 436 -27.78 -15.71 -25.21
CA GLY A 436 -29.04 -16.45 -25.21
C GLY A 436 -29.70 -16.60 -23.83
N VAL A 437 -29.23 -15.84 -22.82
CA VAL A 437 -29.84 -15.83 -21.49
C VAL A 437 -30.88 -14.71 -21.43
N PRO A 438 -32.20 -15.02 -21.35
CA PRO A 438 -33.22 -13.96 -21.31
C PRO A 438 -33.04 -13.08 -20.06
N ALA A 439 -33.03 -11.78 -20.25
CA ALA A 439 -32.74 -10.83 -19.16
C ALA A 439 -33.66 -11.02 -17.94
N HIS A 440 -34.94 -11.26 -18.15
CA HIS A 440 -35.93 -11.46 -17.10
C HIS A 440 -35.71 -12.76 -16.28
N ARG A 441 -34.94 -13.72 -16.82
CA ARG A 441 -34.51 -14.94 -16.13
C ARG A 441 -33.13 -14.84 -15.48
N LEU A 442 -32.43 -13.72 -15.66
CA LEU A 442 -31.14 -13.44 -15.06
C LEU A 442 -31.30 -12.59 -13.81
N GLU A 443 -30.78 -13.08 -12.68
CA GLU A 443 -30.72 -12.37 -11.41
C GLU A 443 -29.25 -12.23 -10.97
N LEU A 444 -28.83 -11.00 -10.74
CA LEU A 444 -27.51 -10.67 -10.22
C LEU A 444 -27.61 -10.33 -8.73
N ARG A 445 -26.85 -11.04 -7.89
CA ARG A 445 -26.70 -10.73 -6.48
C ARG A 445 -25.45 -9.87 -6.26
N ILE A 446 -25.62 -8.73 -5.60
CA ILE A 446 -24.54 -7.79 -5.32
C ILE A 446 -24.51 -7.60 -3.80
N ALA A 447 -23.34 -7.84 -3.17
CA ALA A 447 -23.19 -7.65 -1.74
C ALA A 447 -23.48 -6.20 -1.33
N GLU A 448 -24.17 -5.99 -0.20
CA GLU A 448 -24.60 -4.66 0.30
C GLU A 448 -23.46 -3.64 0.29
N LYS A 449 -22.28 -4.02 0.79
CA LYS A 449 -21.09 -3.13 0.83
C LYS A 449 -20.63 -2.62 -0.53
N VAL A 450 -20.81 -3.43 -1.57
CA VAL A 450 -20.46 -3.06 -2.96
C VAL A 450 -21.55 -2.21 -3.56
N PHE A 451 -22.79 -2.53 -3.25
CA PHE A 451 -23.96 -1.83 -3.76
C PHE A 451 -23.99 -0.36 -3.33
N VAL A 452 -23.69 -0.07 -2.08
CA VAL A 452 -23.69 1.31 -1.52
C VAL A 452 -22.58 2.18 -2.13
N THR A 453 -21.46 1.59 -2.54
CA THR A 453 -20.32 2.32 -3.16
C THR A 453 -20.47 2.52 -4.67
N ARG A 454 -21.56 2.02 -5.26
CA ARG A 454 -21.77 1.96 -6.69
C ARG A 454 -22.54 3.18 -7.22
N ASP A 455 -22.27 3.55 -8.48
CA ASP A 455 -23.07 4.53 -9.20
C ASP A 455 -24.49 3.98 -9.47
N THR A 456 -25.51 4.75 -9.12
CA THR A 456 -26.92 4.44 -9.39
C THR A 456 -27.21 4.28 -10.89
N ALA A 457 -26.49 4.99 -11.76
CA ALA A 457 -26.63 4.90 -13.21
C ALA A 457 -26.40 3.48 -13.76
N GLN A 458 -25.45 2.73 -13.19
CA GLN A 458 -25.21 1.35 -13.59
C GLN A 458 -26.35 0.43 -13.19
N SER A 459 -26.94 0.63 -12.00
CA SER A 459 -28.10 -0.14 -11.53
C SER A 459 -29.31 0.10 -12.42
N GLU A 460 -29.55 1.35 -12.80
CA GLU A 460 -30.59 1.73 -13.77
C GLU A 460 -30.36 1.12 -15.16
N ALA A 461 -29.10 1.04 -15.61
CA ALA A 461 -28.78 0.42 -16.89
C ALA A 461 -29.06 -1.09 -16.88
N LEU A 462 -28.74 -1.80 -15.79
CA LEU A 462 -29.07 -3.23 -15.63
C LEU A 462 -30.60 -3.47 -15.60
N LYS A 463 -31.34 -2.61 -14.90
CA LYS A 463 -32.81 -2.66 -14.91
C LYS A 463 -33.37 -2.45 -16.31
N ARG A 464 -32.85 -1.48 -17.08
CA ARG A 464 -33.26 -1.23 -18.48
C ARG A 464 -32.99 -2.44 -19.40
N LEU A 465 -31.93 -3.22 -19.11
CA LEU A 465 -31.69 -4.49 -19.79
C LEU A 465 -32.68 -5.58 -19.37
N GLY A 466 -33.50 -5.36 -18.35
CA GLY A 466 -34.45 -6.33 -17.81
C GLY A 466 -33.87 -7.33 -16.83
N VAL A 467 -32.62 -7.14 -16.38
CA VAL A 467 -31.94 -8.00 -15.42
C VAL A 467 -32.44 -7.68 -14.01
N ARG A 468 -32.70 -8.72 -13.21
CA ARG A 468 -33.10 -8.58 -11.81
C ARG A 468 -31.87 -8.34 -10.92
N LEU A 469 -31.97 -7.39 -10.01
CA LEU A 469 -30.92 -7.10 -9.04
C LEU A 469 -31.38 -7.45 -7.63
N VAL A 470 -30.58 -8.20 -6.89
CA VAL A 470 -30.79 -8.52 -5.48
C VAL A 470 -29.60 -8.04 -4.69
N VAL A 471 -29.85 -7.31 -3.61
CA VAL A 471 -28.82 -6.94 -2.65
C VAL A 471 -28.63 -8.10 -1.68
N ASP A 472 -27.40 -8.61 -1.58
CA ASP A 472 -27.01 -9.78 -0.79
C ASP A 472 -26.26 -9.37 0.49
N GLU A 473 -26.21 -10.28 1.47
CA GLU A 473 -25.56 -10.09 2.78
C GLU A 473 -26.11 -8.90 3.59
N VAL A 474 -27.40 -8.60 3.44
CA VAL A 474 -28.05 -7.49 4.14
C VAL A 474 -28.02 -7.73 5.66
N GLY A 475 -27.60 -6.66 6.39
CA GLY A 475 -27.45 -6.67 7.84
C GLY A 475 -26.00 -6.82 8.34
N ARG A 476 -25.02 -6.98 7.46
CA ARG A 476 -23.58 -6.94 7.81
C ARG A 476 -22.93 -5.57 7.65
N GLY A 477 -23.55 -4.68 6.92
CA GLY A 477 -23.09 -3.32 6.69
C GLY A 477 -24.12 -2.32 7.17
N ILE A 478 -23.69 -1.11 7.55
CA ILE A 478 -24.59 0.01 7.74
C ILE A 478 -24.72 0.70 6.39
N GLY A 479 -25.49 0.08 5.48
CA GLY A 479 -25.84 0.70 4.22
C GLY A 479 -26.82 1.86 4.44
N SER A 480 -26.84 2.85 3.54
CA SER A 480 -27.86 3.89 3.55
C SER A 480 -29.21 3.28 3.16
N LEU A 481 -30.19 3.30 4.06
CA LEU A 481 -31.56 2.91 3.77
C LEU A 481 -32.15 3.72 2.61
N ASP A 482 -31.78 5.01 2.50
CA ASP A 482 -32.21 5.86 1.38
C ASP A 482 -31.67 5.35 0.05
N ALA A 483 -30.42 4.86 0.01
CA ALA A 483 -29.83 4.26 -1.19
C ALA A 483 -30.56 2.96 -1.60
N LEU A 484 -30.93 2.10 -0.64
CA LEU A 484 -31.71 0.90 -0.90
C LEU A 484 -33.13 1.23 -1.37
N ALA A 485 -33.79 2.23 -0.77
CA ALA A 485 -35.15 2.63 -1.09
C ALA A 485 -35.29 3.23 -2.51
N ARG A 486 -34.25 3.93 -2.99
CA ARG A 486 -34.26 4.56 -4.33
C ARG A 486 -33.69 3.67 -5.43
N ALA A 487 -33.06 2.58 -5.04
CA ALA A 487 -32.36 1.75 -6.01
C ALA A 487 -33.33 0.88 -6.82
N PRO A 488 -33.02 0.62 -8.10
CA PRO A 488 -33.83 -0.24 -8.97
C PRO A 488 -33.54 -1.71 -8.70
N ILE A 489 -33.79 -2.19 -7.48
CA ILE A 489 -33.56 -3.55 -7.03
C ILE A 489 -34.88 -4.34 -6.92
N SER A 490 -34.79 -5.66 -7.01
CA SER A 490 -35.95 -6.56 -7.00
C SER A 490 -36.13 -7.27 -5.67
N GLY A 491 -35.06 -7.40 -4.86
CA GLY A 491 -35.12 -8.15 -3.60
C GLY A 491 -33.94 -7.87 -2.69
N LEU A 492 -34.12 -8.26 -1.43
CA LEU A 492 -33.10 -8.22 -0.38
C LEU A 492 -32.85 -9.64 0.13
N GLN A 493 -31.59 -10.08 0.11
CA GLN A 493 -31.17 -11.38 0.65
C GLN A 493 -30.52 -11.18 2.00
N LEU A 494 -31.07 -11.83 3.03
CA LEU A 494 -30.56 -11.77 4.39
C LEU A 494 -29.24 -12.55 4.51
N ASP A 495 -28.36 -12.07 5.39
CA ASP A 495 -27.10 -12.76 5.69
C ASP A 495 -27.36 -14.15 6.30
N ARG A 496 -26.63 -15.16 5.80
CA ARG A 496 -26.77 -16.55 6.25
C ARG A 496 -26.59 -16.72 7.76
N ALA A 497 -25.68 -15.98 8.38
CA ALA A 497 -25.41 -16.12 9.81
C ALA A 497 -26.63 -15.77 10.67
N TRP A 498 -27.42 -14.77 10.26
CA TRP A 498 -28.67 -14.43 10.95
C TRP A 498 -29.74 -15.47 10.71
N VAL A 499 -29.88 -15.98 9.49
CA VAL A 499 -30.87 -16.97 9.11
C VAL A 499 -30.64 -18.30 9.84
N THR A 500 -29.40 -18.80 9.87
CA THR A 500 -29.08 -20.06 10.54
C THR A 500 -29.25 -20.00 12.06
N ALA A 501 -29.14 -18.82 12.65
CA ALA A 501 -29.31 -18.59 14.08
C ALA A 501 -30.73 -18.14 14.48
N VAL A 502 -31.68 -18.03 13.54
CA VAL A 502 -32.99 -17.40 13.74
C VAL A 502 -33.81 -18.00 14.88
N CYS A 503 -33.73 -19.31 15.09
CA CYS A 503 -34.44 -20.03 16.16
C CYS A 503 -33.61 -20.14 17.46
N ALA A 504 -32.28 -20.13 17.35
CA ALA A 504 -31.36 -20.31 18.48
C ALA A 504 -31.00 -19.02 19.20
N ASP A 505 -31.04 -17.88 18.51
CA ASP A 505 -30.67 -16.57 19.04
C ASP A 505 -31.81 -15.56 18.85
N ALA A 506 -32.32 -15.06 19.95
CA ALA A 506 -33.39 -14.04 19.96
C ALA A 506 -32.97 -12.72 19.24
N VAL A 507 -31.69 -12.39 19.22
CA VAL A 507 -31.20 -11.20 18.49
C VAL A 507 -31.26 -11.49 17.00
N ALA A 508 -30.79 -12.66 16.55
CA ALA A 508 -30.87 -13.09 15.17
C ALA A 508 -32.31 -13.10 14.66
N GLY A 509 -33.25 -13.62 15.48
CA GLY A 509 -34.66 -13.60 15.16
C GLY A 509 -35.23 -12.20 14.95
N ARG A 510 -34.90 -11.25 15.82
CA ARG A 510 -35.30 -9.82 15.66
C ARG A 510 -34.68 -9.18 14.43
N VAL A 511 -33.41 -9.45 14.14
CA VAL A 511 -32.71 -8.92 12.95
C VAL A 511 -33.35 -9.48 11.66
N CYS A 512 -33.62 -10.79 11.60
CA CYS A 512 -34.30 -11.39 10.46
C CYS A 512 -35.68 -10.78 10.23
N ARG A 513 -36.48 -10.66 11.28
CA ARG A 513 -37.83 -10.04 11.21
C ARG A 513 -37.75 -8.62 10.70
N ALA A 514 -36.87 -7.77 11.30
CA ALA A 514 -36.72 -6.39 10.89
C ALA A 514 -36.26 -6.25 9.42
N GLY A 515 -35.33 -7.11 8.97
CA GLY A 515 -34.87 -7.14 7.58
C GLY A 515 -35.97 -7.54 6.59
N ILE A 516 -36.83 -8.50 6.96
CA ILE A 516 -37.98 -8.94 6.15
C ILE A 516 -39.05 -7.86 6.07
N GLU A 517 -39.41 -7.25 7.21
CA GLU A 517 -40.36 -6.14 7.27
C GLU A 517 -39.85 -4.92 6.48
N MET A 518 -38.57 -4.61 6.57
CA MET A 518 -37.93 -3.57 5.76
C MET A 518 -38.05 -3.85 4.27
N ALA A 519 -37.71 -5.08 3.84
CA ALA A 519 -37.87 -5.47 2.44
C ALA A 519 -39.32 -5.30 1.95
N ALA A 520 -40.28 -5.76 2.72
CA ALA A 520 -41.71 -5.61 2.42
C ALA A 520 -42.15 -4.15 2.34
N ALA A 521 -41.71 -3.32 3.28
CA ALA A 521 -42.00 -1.87 3.29
C ALA A 521 -41.44 -1.12 2.07
N LEU A 522 -40.34 -1.60 1.51
CA LEU A 522 -39.71 -1.06 0.29
C LEU A 522 -40.28 -1.69 -1.00
N GLY A 523 -41.25 -2.59 -0.90
CA GLY A 523 -41.80 -3.31 -2.06
C GLY A 523 -40.81 -4.33 -2.67
N LEU A 524 -39.83 -4.79 -1.91
CA LEU A 524 -38.80 -5.72 -2.32
C LEU A 524 -39.09 -7.13 -1.82
N VAL A 525 -38.62 -8.13 -2.56
CA VAL A 525 -38.79 -9.54 -2.18
C VAL A 525 -37.77 -9.92 -1.10
N PRO A 526 -38.21 -10.35 0.10
CA PRO A 526 -37.30 -10.89 1.12
C PRO A 526 -36.87 -12.30 0.79
N ILE A 527 -35.55 -12.55 0.84
CA ILE A 527 -34.91 -13.81 0.50
C ILE A 527 -34.02 -14.26 1.66
N ALA A 528 -34.09 -15.54 2.02
CA ALA A 528 -33.26 -16.15 3.06
C ALA A 528 -32.29 -17.19 2.49
N THR A 529 -31.03 -17.20 2.99
CA THR A 529 -30.04 -18.23 2.66
C THR A 529 -29.61 -18.97 3.93
N GLY A 530 -29.62 -20.32 3.90
CA GLY A 530 -29.33 -21.15 5.08
C GLY A 530 -30.59 -21.63 5.77
N VAL A 531 -31.65 -21.89 5.00
CA VAL A 531 -32.87 -22.55 5.46
C VAL A 531 -32.60 -24.05 5.48
N ASP A 532 -31.97 -24.52 6.56
CA ASP A 532 -31.41 -25.86 6.61
C ASP A 532 -32.37 -26.87 7.27
N ASN A 533 -33.48 -26.40 7.89
CA ASN A 533 -34.51 -27.24 8.52
C ASN A 533 -35.89 -26.58 8.50
N ALA A 534 -36.93 -27.36 8.84
CA ALA A 534 -38.32 -26.92 8.82
C ALA A 534 -38.63 -25.84 9.88
N GLU A 535 -37.98 -25.87 11.05
CA GLU A 535 -38.17 -24.89 12.11
C GLU A 535 -37.72 -23.48 11.63
N THR A 536 -36.54 -23.40 11.00
CA THR A 536 -36.03 -22.17 10.39
C THR A 536 -36.97 -21.64 9.30
N ARG A 537 -37.50 -22.56 8.43
CA ARG A 537 -38.48 -22.19 7.40
C ARG A 537 -39.73 -21.57 8.03
N ASP A 538 -40.30 -22.24 9.03
CA ASP A 538 -41.58 -21.86 9.65
C ASP A 538 -41.45 -20.52 10.40
N ALA A 539 -40.31 -20.28 11.06
CA ALA A 539 -40.01 -19.00 11.67
C ALA A 539 -39.93 -17.87 10.62
N LEU A 540 -39.22 -18.09 9.52
CA LEU A 540 -39.08 -17.11 8.44
C LEU A 540 -40.42 -16.84 7.75
N LEU A 541 -41.23 -17.86 7.50
CA LEU A 541 -42.60 -17.73 6.99
C LEU A 541 -43.48 -16.87 7.91
N SER A 542 -43.37 -17.07 9.24
CA SER A 542 -44.11 -16.27 10.22
C SER A 542 -43.71 -14.79 10.21
N PHE A 543 -42.51 -14.46 9.72
CA PHE A 543 -42.04 -13.09 9.54
C PHE A 543 -42.41 -12.51 8.16
N GLY A 544 -42.95 -13.34 7.24
CA GLY A 544 -43.32 -12.92 5.90
C GLY A 544 -42.19 -13.06 4.85
N CYS A 545 -41.18 -13.89 5.10
CA CYS A 545 -40.16 -14.19 4.10
C CYS A 545 -40.75 -15.00 2.95
N ALA A 546 -40.52 -14.56 1.70
CA ALA A 546 -41.10 -15.17 0.52
C ALA A 546 -40.30 -16.38 0.02
N TYR A 547 -38.97 -16.24 -0.07
CA TYR A 547 -38.11 -17.22 -0.73
C TYR A 547 -36.95 -17.65 0.17
N GLY A 548 -36.53 -18.90 0.02
CA GLY A 548 -35.40 -19.44 0.76
C GLY A 548 -34.58 -20.46 -0.01
N SER A 549 -33.32 -20.61 0.37
CA SER A 549 -32.41 -21.66 -0.08
C SER A 549 -31.61 -22.21 1.08
N GLY A 550 -31.35 -23.52 1.08
CA GLY A 550 -30.60 -24.20 2.14
C GLY A 550 -30.74 -25.70 2.04
N ASP A 551 -30.19 -26.44 3.02
CA ASP A 551 -30.15 -27.91 2.99
C ASP A 551 -31.55 -28.55 3.09
N LEU A 552 -32.55 -27.82 3.58
CA LEU A 552 -33.95 -28.28 3.56
C LEU A 552 -34.48 -28.59 2.15
N TYR A 553 -33.95 -27.87 1.16
CA TYR A 553 -34.36 -27.93 -0.24
C TYR A 553 -33.24 -28.48 -1.14
N ARG A 554 -32.46 -29.42 -0.63
CA ARG A 554 -31.35 -30.01 -1.37
C ARG A 554 -31.89 -30.96 -2.43
N ASP A 555 -32.01 -30.46 -3.66
CA ASP A 555 -32.35 -31.28 -4.81
C ASP A 555 -31.09 -31.77 -5.52
N ASP A 556 -30.89 -33.09 -5.56
CA ASP A 556 -29.81 -33.74 -6.34
C ASP A 556 -30.00 -33.54 -7.87
N GLU A 557 -31.22 -33.20 -8.31
CA GLU A 557 -31.59 -33.03 -9.72
C GLU A 557 -31.02 -31.76 -10.36
N LEU A 558 -30.58 -30.75 -9.57
CA LEU A 558 -29.96 -29.55 -10.06
C LEU A 558 -28.43 -29.65 -10.27
N ASP A 559 -27.85 -30.82 -9.99
CA ASP A 559 -26.42 -31.06 -10.22
C ASP A 559 -26.15 -31.35 -11.71
N ILE A 560 -26.03 -30.26 -12.49
CA ILE A 560 -25.70 -30.30 -13.94
C ILE A 560 -24.30 -30.89 -14.16
N SER A 561 -23.43 -30.92 -13.14
CA SER A 561 -22.03 -31.35 -13.28
C SER A 561 -21.88 -32.84 -13.59
N ARG A 562 -22.87 -33.65 -13.22
CA ARG A 562 -22.82 -35.11 -13.44
C ARG A 562 -22.92 -35.55 -14.91
N GLU A 563 -23.45 -34.69 -15.80
CA GLU A 563 -23.59 -35.05 -17.22
C GLU A 563 -22.36 -34.70 -18.05
N PHE A 564 -21.55 -33.74 -17.62
CA PHE A 564 -20.32 -33.36 -18.34
C PHE A 564 -19.18 -34.36 -18.11
N ASP A 565 -19.17 -35.09 -16.99
CA ASP A 565 -18.15 -36.13 -16.72
C ASP A 565 -18.44 -37.46 -17.49
N ALA A 566 -19.67 -37.66 -17.98
CA ALA A 566 -20.05 -38.84 -18.76
C ALA A 566 -19.72 -38.76 -20.25
N THR A 567 -19.33 -37.56 -20.77
CA THR A 567 -19.08 -37.37 -22.20
C THR A 567 -17.57 -37.28 -22.55
N VAL A 568 -16.71 -37.46 -21.56
CA VAL A 568 -15.25 -37.50 -21.71
C VAL A 568 -14.69 -38.87 -21.31
N MET A 569 -15.26 -39.94 -21.86
CA MET A 569 -14.60 -41.25 -21.94
C MET A 569 -14.48 -41.67 -23.40
#